data_1653ad724cbf97ab366e269a07a4b243
#
_entry.id   1653ad724cbf97ab366e269a07a4b243
#
_cell.length_a   1.000
_cell.length_b   1.000
_cell.length_c   1.000
_cell.angle_alpha   90.00
_cell.angle_beta   90.00
_cell.angle_gamma   90.00
#
_symmetry.space_group_name_H-M   'P 1'
#
loop_
_entity.id
_entity.type
_entity.pdbx_description
1 polymer ?
#
loop_
_entity_poly.entity_id
_entity_poly.type
_entity_poly.pdbx_seq_one_letter_code
_entity_poly.pdbx_strand_id
1 'polypeptide(L)'
;MKEKHSVSSYFIKALLVRFLDRPQRISELLQAAGFAERSLDELGERVAPKLLAQLWLTVIRELGDEFFGFDSHGMPIGSFALICRGLIQAPTVGKALGLSLEYFALFLRDIDAQVQIRGKRVVVVMRTETQDPYLQAVITETFLILIVGLMCWLAGRRIPISRARFAHACPPHGDEHLLWGAYVEFDAAVTEIEFEREYLRLPVLQDRKSLYTFLRDAPQSVFIRFRNREGFSARVHQRLRACGYDHWPTLEQLALEFDIHLASLRRALQREGFSYQEIKDEVRRAIAFERLRSSTMSIADIAQEVGFREPSAFHRAFKQWTGESPGSFRLRGSQGSAQP
;
A
#
# COMPACT_ATOMS: atom_id res chain seq x y z
N MET A 1 21.62 -5.67 -15.95
CA MET A 1 20.62 -6.48 -15.22
C MET A 1 19.81 -5.49 -14.39
N LYS A 2 18.58 -5.13 -14.79
CA LYS A 2 17.72 -4.24 -13.98
C LYS A 2 17.29 -5.04 -12.75
N GLU A 3 17.68 -4.58 -11.56
CA GLU A 3 17.23 -5.16 -10.27
C GLU A 3 15.69 -5.20 -10.23
N LYS A 4 15.15 -6.42 -10.24
CA LYS A 4 13.71 -6.69 -10.31
C LYS A 4 12.95 -6.28 -9.02
N HIS A 5 13.67 -5.85 -7.97
CA HIS A 5 13.12 -5.50 -6.66
C HIS A 5 13.75 -4.21 -6.18
N SER A 6 13.02 -3.11 -6.24
CA SER A 6 13.51 -1.82 -5.77
C SER A 6 12.37 -1.00 -5.17
N VAL A 7 12.69 -0.13 -4.21
CA VAL A 7 11.79 0.80 -3.53
C VAL A 7 12.18 2.22 -3.92
N SER A 8 11.22 3.14 -4.02
CA SER A 8 11.53 4.54 -4.31
C SER A 8 12.42 5.15 -3.23
N SER A 9 13.40 5.96 -3.67
CA SER A 9 14.24 6.76 -2.76
C SER A 9 13.44 7.80 -1.97
N TYR A 10 12.19 8.07 -2.36
CA TYR A 10 11.27 8.89 -1.60
C TYR A 10 11.17 8.45 -0.12
N PHE A 11 11.05 7.13 0.15
CA PHE A 11 10.99 6.62 1.51
C PHE A 11 12.30 6.79 2.28
N ILE A 12 13.44 6.80 1.59
CA ILE A 12 14.74 7.09 2.23
C ILE A 12 14.80 8.54 2.67
N LYS A 13 14.43 9.47 1.77
CA LYS A 13 14.35 10.89 2.09
C LYS A 13 13.40 11.15 3.25
N ALA A 14 12.27 10.44 3.26
CA ALA A 14 11.30 10.51 4.34
C ALA A 14 11.88 10.09 5.69
N LEU A 15 12.56 8.94 5.77
CA LEU A 15 13.19 8.46 7.00
C LEU A 15 14.27 9.42 7.53
N LEU A 16 14.93 10.14 6.65
CA LEU A 16 16.04 11.05 6.99
C LEU A 16 15.60 12.51 7.17
N VAL A 17 14.30 12.80 7.11
CA VAL A 17 13.78 14.17 7.17
C VAL A 17 14.22 14.94 8.43
N ARG A 18 14.38 14.26 9.58
CA ARG A 18 14.85 14.85 10.83
C ARG A 18 16.35 15.18 10.85
N PHE A 19 17.07 14.84 9.79
CA PHE A 19 18.51 15.03 9.68
C PHE A 19 18.90 15.95 8.51
N LEU A 20 17.93 16.58 7.82
CA LEU A 20 18.19 17.39 6.63
C LEU A 20 19.12 18.61 6.90
N ASP A 21 19.13 19.10 8.14
CA ASP A 21 20.02 20.15 8.63
C ASP A 21 21.44 19.64 8.99
N ARG A 22 21.67 18.32 8.94
CA ARG A 22 22.88 17.64 9.37
C ARG A 22 23.42 16.66 8.30
N PRO A 23 23.99 17.16 7.17
CA PRO A 23 24.43 16.32 6.05
C PRO A 23 25.44 15.23 6.43
N GLN A 24 26.36 15.53 7.36
CA GLN A 24 27.31 14.55 7.87
C GLN A 24 26.61 13.36 8.54
N ARG A 25 25.54 13.65 9.34
CA ARG A 25 24.78 12.60 10.00
C ARG A 25 24.01 11.73 9.01
N ILE A 26 23.47 12.33 7.93
CA ILE A 26 22.87 11.58 6.83
C ILE A 26 23.89 10.60 6.23
N SER A 27 25.12 11.06 5.95
CA SER A 27 26.18 10.22 5.40
C SER A 27 26.51 9.04 6.31
N GLU A 28 26.63 9.28 7.63
CA GLU A 28 26.90 8.23 8.61
C GLU A 28 25.77 7.20 8.69
N LEU A 29 24.51 7.64 8.69
CA LEU A 29 23.33 6.78 8.74
C LEU A 29 23.19 5.93 7.47
N LEU A 30 23.43 6.51 6.30
CA LEU A 30 23.44 5.78 5.02
C LEU A 30 24.56 4.73 5.01
N GLN A 31 25.76 5.08 5.43
CA GLN A 31 26.89 4.15 5.52
C GLN A 31 26.61 3.03 6.52
N ALA A 32 26.08 3.34 7.71
CA ALA A 32 25.71 2.35 8.72
C ALA A 32 24.61 1.37 8.22
N ALA A 33 23.76 1.84 7.33
CA ALA A 33 22.74 1.02 6.66
C ALA A 33 23.25 0.25 5.43
N GLY A 34 24.53 0.41 5.07
CA GLY A 34 25.19 -0.31 3.99
C GLY A 34 25.01 0.31 2.59
N PHE A 35 24.65 1.60 2.51
CA PHE A 35 24.63 2.33 1.25
C PHE A 35 26.06 2.67 0.79
N ALA A 36 26.28 2.66 -0.53
CA ALA A 36 27.51 3.16 -1.14
C ALA A 36 27.45 4.70 -1.25
N GLU A 37 26.26 5.23 -1.49
CA GLU A 37 25.97 6.66 -1.56
C GLU A 37 26.07 7.30 -0.17
N ARG A 38 26.56 8.54 -0.13
CA ARG A 38 26.78 9.29 1.11
C ARG A 38 25.91 10.52 1.28
N SER A 39 25.11 10.83 0.27
CA SER A 39 24.17 11.94 0.30
C SER A 39 22.84 11.54 -0.31
N LEU A 40 21.79 12.33 -0.04
CA LEU A 40 20.47 12.13 -0.63
C LEU A 40 20.45 12.42 -2.14
N ASP A 41 21.37 13.26 -2.61
CA ASP A 41 21.45 13.65 -4.03
C ASP A 41 22.14 12.57 -4.90
N GLU A 42 22.96 11.74 -4.27
CA GLU A 42 23.62 10.60 -4.95
C GLU A 42 22.70 9.39 -5.08
N LEU A 43 21.59 9.36 -4.34
CA LEU A 43 20.63 8.26 -4.39
C LEU A 43 19.93 8.22 -5.75
N GLY A 44 19.95 7.06 -6.38
CA GLY A 44 19.10 6.80 -7.55
C GLY A 44 17.61 6.89 -7.21
N GLU A 45 16.77 6.93 -8.22
CA GLU A 45 15.30 6.95 -8.02
C GLU A 45 14.79 5.74 -7.24
N ARG A 46 15.52 4.64 -7.28
CA ARG A 46 15.11 3.36 -6.66
C ARG A 46 16.28 2.67 -5.97
N VAL A 47 16.00 2.03 -4.84
CA VAL A 47 16.99 1.34 -3.99
C VAL A 47 16.54 -0.07 -3.64
N ALA A 48 17.51 -0.92 -3.24
CA ALA A 48 17.21 -2.28 -2.80
C ALA A 48 16.39 -2.28 -1.50
N PRO A 49 15.32 -3.09 -1.38
CA PRO A 49 14.48 -3.14 -0.17
C PRO A 49 15.24 -3.47 1.11
N LYS A 50 16.30 -4.26 0.99
CA LYS A 50 17.16 -4.61 2.12
C LYS A 50 17.86 -3.37 2.71
N LEU A 51 18.34 -2.46 1.85
CA LEU A 51 18.98 -1.22 2.30
C LEU A 51 17.96 -0.30 3.00
N LEU A 52 16.75 -0.17 2.45
CA LEU A 52 15.68 0.59 3.12
C LEU A 52 15.39 0.00 4.51
N ALA A 53 15.28 -1.32 4.65
CA ALA A 53 15.00 -1.96 5.93
C ALA A 53 16.15 -1.75 6.94
N GLN A 54 17.39 -1.80 6.48
CA GLN A 54 18.55 -1.51 7.32
C GLN A 54 18.58 -0.04 7.77
N LEU A 55 18.30 0.88 6.86
CA LEU A 55 18.20 2.31 7.19
C LEU A 55 17.08 2.58 8.19
N TRP A 56 15.91 1.97 7.99
CA TRP A 56 14.78 2.03 8.90
C TRP A 56 15.19 1.69 10.33
N LEU A 57 15.84 0.53 10.52
CA LEU A 57 16.30 0.11 11.84
C LEU A 57 17.42 1.00 12.40
N THR A 58 18.27 1.56 11.53
CA THR A 58 19.33 2.46 11.92
C THR A 58 18.77 3.78 12.44
N VAL A 59 17.78 4.34 11.72
CA VAL A 59 17.11 5.59 12.12
C VAL A 59 16.32 5.42 13.42
N ILE A 60 15.59 4.30 13.58
CA ILE A 60 14.89 3.99 14.85
C ILE A 60 15.87 3.98 16.04
N ARG A 61 17.02 3.33 15.89
CA ARG A 61 18.02 3.28 16.98
C ARG A 61 18.62 4.65 17.27
N GLU A 62 18.85 5.43 16.24
CA GLU A 62 19.38 6.79 16.35
C GLU A 62 18.45 7.73 17.09
N LEU A 63 17.15 7.68 16.75
CA LEU A 63 16.13 8.54 17.34
C LEU A 63 15.58 8.00 18.67
N GLY A 64 15.73 6.69 18.94
CA GLY A 64 15.02 6.03 20.02
C GLY A 64 13.51 5.96 19.80
N ASP A 65 13.05 6.13 18.56
CA ASP A 65 11.65 6.30 18.19
C ASP A 65 11.27 5.41 17.01
N GLU A 66 10.29 4.52 17.22
CA GLU A 66 9.80 3.59 16.20
C GLU A 66 8.90 4.26 15.14
N PHE A 67 8.53 5.52 15.36
CA PHE A 67 7.79 6.34 14.37
C PHE A 67 8.62 7.50 13.79
N PHE A 68 9.96 7.40 13.85
CA PHE A 68 10.94 8.26 13.16
C PHE A 68 10.90 9.75 13.54
N GLY A 69 10.38 10.09 14.71
CA GLY A 69 10.16 11.46 15.11
C GLY A 69 9.06 12.18 14.31
N PHE A 70 8.17 11.44 13.66
CA PHE A 70 7.07 12.02 12.89
C PHE A 70 5.93 12.54 13.76
N ASP A 71 5.89 12.13 15.02
CA ASP A 71 4.91 12.58 16.02
C ASP A 71 5.62 13.38 17.11
N SER A 72 4.94 14.35 17.70
CA SER A 72 5.49 15.20 18.76
C SER A 72 5.79 14.44 20.05
N HIS A 73 5.05 13.36 20.33
CA HIS A 73 5.24 12.57 21.54
C HIS A 73 6.29 11.47 21.37
N GLY A 74 6.42 10.92 20.16
CA GLY A 74 7.33 9.82 19.86
C GLY A 74 6.82 8.45 20.31
N MET A 75 7.38 7.39 19.68
CA MET A 75 7.02 6.00 19.91
C MET A 75 8.26 5.21 20.37
N PRO A 76 8.46 5.02 21.69
CA PRO A 76 9.66 4.36 22.24
C PRO A 76 9.90 2.97 21.65
N ILE A 77 11.16 2.57 21.54
CA ILE A 77 11.56 1.24 21.04
C ILE A 77 10.88 0.14 21.87
N GLY A 78 10.23 -0.80 21.19
CA GLY A 78 9.47 -1.90 21.79
C GLY A 78 7.96 -1.65 21.82
N SER A 79 7.49 -0.44 21.52
CA SER A 79 6.06 -0.09 21.47
C SER A 79 5.34 -0.90 20.40
N PHE A 80 5.90 -1.02 19.20
CA PHE A 80 5.31 -1.82 18.11
C PHE A 80 5.18 -3.29 18.50
N ALA A 81 6.21 -3.85 19.15
CA ALA A 81 6.16 -5.22 19.65
C ALA A 81 5.09 -5.40 20.73
N LEU A 82 4.90 -4.41 21.62
CA LEU A 82 3.84 -4.41 22.64
C LEU A 82 2.46 -4.38 21.98
N ILE A 83 2.24 -3.49 21.02
CA ILE A 83 1.00 -3.43 20.21
C ILE A 83 0.72 -4.81 19.60
N CYS A 84 1.65 -5.38 18.87
CA CYS A 84 1.48 -6.68 18.21
C CYS A 84 1.12 -7.80 19.21
N ARG A 85 1.72 -7.82 20.43
CA ARG A 85 1.39 -8.79 21.48
C ARG A 85 -0.06 -8.65 21.96
N GLY A 86 -0.58 -7.44 22.04
CA GLY A 86 -1.98 -7.19 22.36
C GLY A 86 -2.92 -7.65 21.24
N LEU A 87 -2.56 -7.34 19.98
CA LEU A 87 -3.42 -7.61 18.82
C LEU A 87 -3.61 -9.11 18.53
N ILE A 88 -2.61 -9.97 18.78
CA ILE A 88 -2.76 -11.43 18.57
C ILE A 88 -3.77 -12.08 19.54
N GLN A 89 -4.20 -11.38 20.60
CA GLN A 89 -5.23 -11.86 21.51
C GLN A 89 -6.65 -11.51 21.04
N ALA A 90 -6.78 -10.67 20.02
CA ALA A 90 -8.09 -10.29 19.51
C ALA A 90 -8.75 -11.47 18.77
N PRO A 91 -10.06 -11.69 18.94
CA PRO A 91 -10.76 -12.81 18.30
C PRO A 91 -10.92 -12.63 16.79
N THR A 92 -10.98 -11.38 16.31
CA THR A 92 -11.17 -11.06 14.90
C THR A 92 -10.31 -9.88 14.47
N VAL A 93 -10.07 -9.80 13.16
CA VAL A 93 -9.34 -8.67 12.53
C VAL A 93 -10.03 -7.33 12.84
N GLY A 94 -11.36 -7.30 12.89
CA GLY A 94 -12.11 -6.09 13.24
C GLY A 94 -11.87 -5.61 14.66
N LYS A 95 -11.80 -6.52 15.62
CA LYS A 95 -11.43 -6.17 17.01
C LYS A 95 -9.96 -5.74 17.08
N ALA A 96 -9.07 -6.44 16.38
CA ALA A 96 -7.66 -6.07 16.31
C ALA A 96 -7.45 -4.68 15.66
N LEU A 97 -8.22 -4.34 14.61
CA LEU A 97 -8.17 -3.02 14.00
C LEU A 97 -8.55 -1.92 15.00
N GLY A 98 -9.68 -2.06 15.72
CA GLY A 98 -10.06 -1.10 16.75
C GLY A 98 -8.99 -0.93 17.81
N LEU A 99 -8.52 -2.05 18.38
CA LEU A 99 -7.45 -2.05 19.38
C LEU A 99 -6.14 -1.45 18.85
N SER A 100 -5.81 -1.67 17.57
CA SER A 100 -4.58 -1.10 16.99
C SER A 100 -4.62 0.42 16.98
N LEU A 101 -5.74 1.02 16.61
CA LEU A 101 -5.90 2.49 16.64
C LEU A 101 -5.85 3.03 18.07
N GLU A 102 -6.52 2.35 19.03
CA GLU A 102 -6.46 2.71 20.45
C GLU A 102 -5.02 2.64 20.99
N TYR A 103 -4.26 1.59 20.66
CA TYR A 103 -2.89 1.44 21.12
C TYR A 103 -1.94 2.46 20.47
N PHE A 104 -2.07 2.72 19.17
CA PHE A 104 -1.27 3.76 18.54
C PHE A 104 -1.57 5.14 19.12
N ALA A 105 -2.82 5.46 19.44
CA ALA A 105 -3.20 6.72 20.08
C ALA A 105 -2.60 6.93 21.49
N LEU A 106 -2.11 5.87 22.14
CA LEU A 106 -1.35 6.01 23.40
C LEU A 106 0.05 6.55 23.19
N PHE A 107 0.63 6.32 22.01
CA PHE A 107 1.99 6.73 21.66
C PHE A 107 2.03 7.95 20.75
N LEU A 108 1.08 8.04 19.81
CA LEU A 108 1.03 9.07 18.77
C LEU A 108 -0.11 10.05 19.06
N ARG A 109 0.20 11.31 19.25
CA ARG A 109 -0.75 12.37 19.62
C ARG A 109 -1.19 13.23 18.45
N ASP A 110 -0.32 13.37 17.46
CA ASP A 110 -0.57 14.23 16.30
C ASP A 110 -1.37 13.49 15.19
N ILE A 111 -1.74 12.22 15.45
CA ILE A 111 -2.51 11.37 14.54
C ILE A 111 -3.85 11.04 15.16
N ASP A 112 -4.93 11.45 14.51
CA ASP A 112 -6.30 10.99 14.79
C ASP A 112 -6.73 10.01 13.69
N ALA A 113 -7.01 8.76 14.08
CA ALA A 113 -7.44 7.72 13.17
C ALA A 113 -8.65 6.97 13.73
N GLN A 114 -9.68 6.81 12.89
CA GLN A 114 -10.96 6.24 13.29
C GLN A 114 -11.47 5.24 12.26
N VAL A 115 -12.21 4.23 12.74
CA VAL A 115 -12.91 3.26 11.89
C VAL A 115 -14.39 3.65 11.78
N GLN A 116 -14.87 3.75 10.55
CA GLN A 116 -16.28 3.99 10.23
C GLN A 116 -16.83 2.83 9.41
N ILE A 117 -18.07 2.44 9.68
CA ILE A 117 -18.77 1.45 8.86
C ILE A 117 -19.78 2.17 8.00
N ARG A 118 -19.59 2.11 6.67
CA ARG A 118 -20.48 2.71 5.66
C ARG A 118 -21.11 1.60 4.81
N GLY A 119 -22.23 1.04 5.27
CA GLY A 119 -22.91 -0.07 4.62
C GLY A 119 -22.06 -1.36 4.57
N LYS A 120 -21.68 -1.78 3.36
CA LYS A 120 -20.79 -2.95 3.15
C LYS A 120 -19.31 -2.62 3.22
N ARG A 121 -18.95 -1.36 3.41
CA ARG A 121 -17.57 -0.87 3.46
C ARG A 121 -17.13 -0.54 4.88
N VAL A 122 -15.87 -0.71 5.11
CA VAL A 122 -15.15 -0.17 6.26
C VAL A 122 -14.26 0.94 5.75
N VAL A 123 -14.26 2.06 6.44
CA VAL A 123 -13.44 3.22 6.12
C VAL A 123 -12.55 3.50 7.33
N VAL A 124 -11.26 3.49 7.15
CA VAL A 124 -10.30 4.03 8.11
C VAL A 124 -10.04 5.47 7.70
N VAL A 125 -10.49 6.41 8.52
CA VAL A 125 -10.28 7.85 8.32
C VAL A 125 -9.11 8.28 9.17
N MET A 126 -8.23 9.11 8.64
CA MET A 126 -7.05 9.60 9.32
C MET A 126 -6.86 11.10 9.12
N ARG A 127 -6.38 11.78 10.16
CA ARG A 127 -5.92 13.16 10.15
C ARG A 127 -4.59 13.27 10.86
N THR A 128 -3.79 14.25 10.48
CA THR A 128 -2.55 14.61 11.17
C THR A 128 -2.50 16.13 11.38
N GLU A 129 -1.88 16.57 12.46
CA GLU A 129 -1.79 17.99 12.79
C GLU A 129 -0.71 18.73 12.01
N THR A 130 0.21 18.01 11.34
CA THR A 130 1.28 18.65 10.57
C THR A 130 0.75 19.47 9.41
N GLN A 131 1.29 20.67 9.22
CA GLN A 131 0.98 21.58 8.11
C GLN A 131 1.98 21.45 6.95
N ASP A 132 3.10 20.77 7.16
CA ASP A 132 4.08 20.50 6.10
C ASP A 132 3.52 19.45 5.14
N PRO A 133 3.27 19.77 3.85
CA PRO A 133 2.66 18.83 2.90
C PRO A 133 3.50 17.56 2.68
N TYR A 134 4.83 17.67 2.74
CA TYR A 134 5.72 16.53 2.58
C TYR A 134 5.63 15.60 3.79
N LEU A 135 5.71 16.14 5.00
CA LEU A 135 5.57 15.35 6.22
C LEU A 135 4.17 14.76 6.34
N GLN A 136 3.13 15.48 5.93
CA GLN A 136 1.76 14.99 5.90
C GLN A 136 1.64 13.73 5.05
N ALA A 137 2.23 13.73 3.84
CA ALA A 137 2.23 12.58 2.96
C ALA A 137 2.97 11.39 3.60
N VAL A 138 4.19 11.61 4.09
CA VAL A 138 5.02 10.58 4.71
C VAL A 138 4.37 9.96 5.94
N ILE A 139 3.88 10.78 6.86
CA ILE A 139 3.23 10.34 8.11
C ILE A 139 2.00 9.51 7.80
N THR A 140 1.15 10.03 6.91
CA THR A 140 -0.11 9.40 6.52
C THR A 140 0.12 8.04 5.87
N GLU A 141 1.00 7.98 4.88
CA GLU A 141 1.28 6.73 4.17
C GLU A 141 1.96 5.71 5.10
N THR A 142 2.92 6.15 5.93
CA THR A 142 3.61 5.26 6.88
C THR A 142 2.62 4.67 7.88
N PHE A 143 1.77 5.48 8.50
CA PHE A 143 0.78 4.99 9.46
C PHE A 143 -0.21 4.02 8.84
N LEU A 144 -0.77 4.36 7.68
CA LEU A 144 -1.72 3.47 6.99
C LEU A 144 -1.07 2.17 6.52
N ILE A 145 0.20 2.19 6.08
CA ILE A 145 0.96 0.98 5.75
C ILE A 145 1.09 0.08 6.99
N LEU A 146 1.41 0.66 8.15
CA LEU A 146 1.50 -0.10 9.40
C LEU A 146 0.15 -0.76 9.74
N ILE A 147 -0.94 -0.01 9.70
CA ILE A 147 -2.29 -0.52 10.01
C ILE A 147 -2.70 -1.63 9.02
N VAL A 148 -2.57 -1.40 7.72
CA VAL A 148 -2.96 -2.40 6.71
C VAL A 148 -2.03 -3.61 6.75
N GLY A 149 -0.73 -3.40 6.95
CA GLY A 149 0.26 -4.48 7.11
C GLY A 149 -0.07 -5.37 8.31
N LEU A 150 -0.41 -4.77 9.45
CA LEU A 150 -0.85 -5.49 10.65
C LEU A 150 -2.13 -6.30 10.39
N MET A 151 -3.16 -5.70 9.79
CA MET A 151 -4.39 -6.41 9.45
C MET A 151 -4.14 -7.61 8.52
N CYS A 152 -3.33 -7.43 7.48
CA CYS A 152 -2.98 -8.49 6.54
C CYS A 152 -2.20 -9.61 7.25
N TRP A 153 -1.25 -9.26 8.12
CA TRP A 153 -0.51 -10.24 8.91
C TRP A 153 -1.43 -11.02 9.85
N LEU A 154 -2.27 -10.33 10.62
CA LEU A 154 -3.20 -10.95 11.58
C LEU A 154 -4.18 -11.90 10.88
N ALA A 155 -4.69 -11.51 9.70
CA ALA A 155 -5.58 -12.33 8.87
C ALA A 155 -4.85 -13.49 8.15
N GLY A 156 -3.51 -13.48 8.11
CA GLY A 156 -2.72 -14.43 7.31
C GLY A 156 -2.93 -14.32 5.80
N ARG A 157 -3.57 -13.24 5.33
CA ARG A 157 -3.89 -12.98 3.92
C ARG A 157 -3.93 -11.49 3.62
N ARG A 158 -3.80 -11.13 2.34
CA ARG A 158 -4.01 -9.74 1.92
C ARG A 158 -5.47 -9.32 2.12
N ILE A 159 -5.67 -8.09 2.60
CA ILE A 159 -6.95 -7.39 2.60
C ILE A 159 -6.89 -6.35 1.49
N PRO A 160 -7.65 -6.52 0.39
CA PRO A 160 -7.65 -5.58 -0.72
C PRO A 160 -8.23 -4.22 -0.30
N ILE A 161 -7.48 -3.15 -0.56
CA ILE A 161 -8.00 -1.79 -0.43
C ILE A 161 -8.77 -1.47 -1.69
N SER A 162 -10.06 -1.21 -1.57
CA SER A 162 -10.93 -0.91 -2.69
C SER A 162 -10.81 0.54 -3.15
N ARG A 163 -10.47 1.44 -2.24
CA ARG A 163 -10.27 2.88 -2.50
C ARG A 163 -9.31 3.45 -1.47
N ALA A 164 -8.41 4.33 -1.91
CA ALA A 164 -7.60 5.17 -1.04
C ALA A 164 -7.74 6.64 -1.46
N ARG A 165 -7.91 7.52 -0.50
CA ARG A 165 -7.98 8.97 -0.70
C ARG A 165 -6.99 9.62 0.24
N PHE A 166 -6.20 10.53 -0.29
CA PHE A 166 -5.19 11.25 0.47
C PHE A 166 -5.45 12.75 0.42
N ALA A 167 -5.37 13.41 1.57
CA ALA A 167 -5.53 14.85 1.66
C ALA A 167 -4.31 15.62 1.10
N HIS A 168 -3.17 14.96 1.00
CA HIS A 168 -1.96 15.55 0.40
C HIS A 168 -1.97 15.43 -1.13
N ALA A 169 -1.14 16.25 -1.79
CA ALA A 169 -0.91 16.18 -3.21
C ALA A 169 -0.20 14.88 -3.63
N CYS A 170 -0.35 14.50 -4.91
CA CYS A 170 0.34 13.32 -5.44
C CYS A 170 1.86 13.48 -5.31
N PRO A 171 2.58 12.57 -4.63
CA PRO A 171 4.02 12.63 -4.56
C PRO A 171 4.65 12.56 -5.97
N PRO A 172 5.75 13.30 -6.23
CA PRO A 172 6.33 13.43 -7.56
C PRO A 172 6.87 12.12 -8.17
N HIS A 173 6.98 11.05 -7.40
CA HIS A 173 7.52 9.74 -7.82
C HIS A 173 6.47 8.63 -7.78
N GLY A 174 5.43 8.85 -8.47
CA GLY A 174 4.08 8.30 -8.57
C GLY A 174 3.80 6.80 -8.69
N ASP A 175 4.75 5.87 -8.68
CA ASP A 175 4.44 4.43 -8.76
C ASP A 175 4.09 3.80 -7.40
N GLU A 176 4.35 4.51 -6.31
CA GLU A 176 4.19 4.00 -4.95
C GLU A 176 2.72 3.95 -4.51
N HIS A 177 1.87 4.79 -5.09
CA HIS A 177 0.42 4.74 -4.86
C HIS A 177 -0.24 3.45 -5.36
N LEU A 178 0.44 2.66 -6.20
CA LEU A 178 -0.02 1.31 -6.57
C LEU A 178 -0.12 0.35 -5.38
N LEU A 179 0.48 0.69 -4.23
CA LEU A 179 0.31 -0.04 -2.98
C LEU A 179 -1.14 -0.05 -2.50
N TRP A 180 -1.84 1.06 -2.74
CA TRP A 180 -3.19 1.31 -2.22
C TRP A 180 -4.30 0.74 -3.10
N GLY A 181 -3.96 -0.02 -4.14
CA GLY A 181 -4.92 -0.63 -5.04
C GLY A 181 -5.18 0.18 -6.31
N ALA A 182 -6.26 -0.16 -7.01
CA ALA A 182 -6.55 0.38 -8.33
C ALA A 182 -7.09 1.82 -8.31
N TYR A 183 -7.68 2.25 -7.20
CA TYR A 183 -8.27 3.60 -7.08
C TYR A 183 -7.60 4.39 -5.97
N VAL A 184 -6.78 5.36 -6.38
CA VAL A 184 -6.14 6.32 -5.48
C VAL A 184 -6.50 7.73 -5.93
N GLU A 185 -6.92 8.57 -4.98
CA GLU A 185 -7.26 9.98 -5.17
C GLU A 185 -6.40 10.81 -4.23
N PHE A 186 -5.76 11.86 -4.79
CA PHE A 186 -5.00 12.84 -4.03
C PHE A 186 -5.78 14.15 -3.95
N ASP A 187 -5.31 15.11 -3.15
CA ASP A 187 -5.97 16.39 -2.91
C ASP A 187 -7.43 16.25 -2.44
N ALA A 188 -7.70 15.18 -1.69
CA ALA A 188 -9.01 14.91 -1.11
C ALA A 188 -9.23 15.75 0.16
N ALA A 189 -10.49 15.94 0.55
CA ALA A 189 -10.82 16.68 1.78
C ALA A 189 -10.33 15.99 3.06
N VAL A 190 -10.14 14.67 3.03
CA VAL A 190 -9.69 13.87 4.17
C VAL A 190 -8.97 12.61 3.67
N THR A 191 -7.98 12.16 4.44
CA THR A 191 -7.33 10.88 4.17
C THR A 191 -8.19 9.73 4.67
N GLU A 192 -8.50 8.78 3.75
CA GLU A 192 -9.24 7.57 4.09
C GLU A 192 -8.87 6.41 3.18
N ILE A 193 -8.93 5.20 3.73
CA ILE A 193 -8.85 3.95 2.96
C ILE A 193 -10.12 3.14 3.17
N GLU A 194 -10.58 2.46 2.12
CA GLU A 194 -11.80 1.65 2.14
C GLU A 194 -11.51 0.20 1.79
N PHE A 195 -12.16 -0.73 2.48
CA PHE A 195 -12.16 -2.16 2.17
C PHE A 195 -13.48 -2.81 2.54
N GLU A 196 -13.72 -4.04 2.11
CA GLU A 196 -14.99 -4.74 2.35
C GLU A 196 -15.15 -5.14 3.82
N ARG A 197 -16.37 -4.92 4.35
CA ARG A 197 -16.70 -5.18 5.76
C ARG A 197 -16.52 -6.65 6.18
N GLU A 198 -16.62 -7.58 5.26
CA GLU A 198 -16.45 -9.00 5.53
C GLU A 198 -15.07 -9.34 6.12
N TYR A 199 -14.02 -8.59 5.77
CA TYR A 199 -12.67 -8.78 6.31
C TYR A 199 -12.58 -8.53 7.82
N LEU A 200 -13.48 -7.74 8.40
CA LEU A 200 -13.51 -7.55 9.86
C LEU A 200 -13.88 -8.82 10.62
N ARG A 201 -14.57 -9.78 9.97
CA ARG A 201 -15.00 -11.04 10.57
C ARG A 201 -13.94 -12.13 10.53
N LEU A 202 -12.86 -11.93 9.78
CA LEU A 202 -11.77 -12.89 9.70
C LEU A 202 -11.18 -13.13 11.11
N PRO A 203 -10.90 -14.39 11.47
CA PRO A 203 -10.21 -14.69 12.72
C PRO A 203 -8.77 -14.16 12.67
N VAL A 204 -8.22 -13.82 13.83
CA VAL A 204 -6.77 -13.61 13.98
C VAL A 204 -6.11 -14.98 13.96
N LEU A 205 -5.19 -15.20 13.00
CA LEU A 205 -4.51 -16.49 12.78
C LEU A 205 -3.10 -16.54 13.38
N GLN A 206 -2.66 -15.44 14.00
CA GLN A 206 -1.30 -15.33 14.51
C GLN A 206 -1.21 -15.74 15.98
N ASP A 207 -0.07 -16.34 16.32
CA ASP A 207 0.28 -16.80 17.65
C ASP A 207 1.62 -16.20 18.12
N ARG A 208 2.10 -16.59 19.32
CA ARG A 208 3.39 -16.13 19.85
C ARG A 208 4.57 -16.51 18.97
N LYS A 209 4.54 -17.67 18.30
CA LYS A 209 5.63 -18.14 17.44
C LYS A 209 5.69 -17.35 16.15
N SER A 210 4.55 -17.14 15.50
CA SER A 210 4.46 -16.32 14.28
C SER A 210 4.75 -14.84 14.58
N LEU A 211 4.38 -14.34 15.76
CA LEU A 211 4.74 -13.00 16.22
C LEU A 211 6.25 -12.81 16.33
N TYR A 212 6.96 -13.76 16.93
CA TYR A 212 8.42 -13.67 17.03
C TYR A 212 9.08 -13.58 15.65
N THR A 213 8.64 -14.40 14.70
CA THR A 213 9.13 -14.37 13.32
C THR A 213 8.80 -13.04 12.65
N PHE A 214 7.58 -12.55 12.82
CA PHE A 214 7.13 -11.26 12.25
C PHE A 214 7.97 -10.09 12.75
N LEU A 215 8.19 -10.00 14.07
CA LEU A 215 8.97 -8.92 14.68
C LEU A 215 10.47 -8.99 14.32
N ARG A 216 11.05 -10.20 14.24
CA ARG A 216 12.42 -10.38 13.80
C ARG A 216 12.65 -9.88 12.38
N ASP A 217 11.67 -10.13 11.50
CA ASP A 217 11.74 -9.78 10.09
C ASP A 217 11.13 -8.38 9.79
N ALA A 218 10.66 -7.66 10.83
CA ALA A 218 10.24 -6.27 10.71
C ALA A 218 11.47 -5.36 10.52
N PRO A 219 11.35 -4.30 9.72
CA PRO A 219 10.16 -3.77 9.04
C PRO A 219 9.83 -4.46 7.72
N GLN A 220 10.70 -5.31 7.18
CA GLN A 220 10.48 -5.96 5.88
C GLN A 220 9.13 -6.70 5.83
N SER A 221 8.76 -7.39 6.89
CA SER A 221 7.51 -8.15 6.95
C SER A 221 6.25 -7.28 6.85
N VAL A 222 6.32 -6.04 7.31
CA VAL A 222 5.21 -5.07 7.19
C VAL A 222 5.11 -4.55 5.76
N PHE A 223 6.23 -4.13 5.17
CA PHE A 223 6.26 -3.55 3.83
C PHE A 223 6.16 -4.59 2.70
N ILE A 224 6.85 -5.74 2.84
CA ILE A 224 6.96 -6.73 1.77
C ILE A 224 5.71 -7.60 1.68
N ARG A 225 5.03 -7.92 2.79
CA ARG A 225 3.75 -8.66 2.71
C ARG A 225 2.66 -7.84 2.05
N PHE A 226 2.72 -6.52 2.19
CA PHE A 226 1.89 -5.61 1.43
C PHE A 226 2.30 -5.57 -0.05
N ARG A 227 3.59 -5.83 -0.35
CA ARG A 227 4.24 -5.83 -1.67
C ARG A 227 4.82 -7.20 -2.03
N ASN A 228 4.13 -8.30 -1.88
CA ASN A 228 4.67 -9.57 -2.38
C ASN A 228 4.77 -9.55 -3.93
N ARG A 229 5.73 -8.77 -4.46
CA ARG A 229 6.05 -8.69 -5.89
C ARG A 229 6.67 -9.96 -6.44
N GLU A 230 7.11 -10.88 -5.58
CA GLU A 230 7.61 -12.22 -5.93
C GLU A 230 6.53 -13.28 -5.84
N GLY A 231 5.40 -12.98 -5.20
CA GLY A 231 4.26 -13.86 -5.10
C GLY A 231 3.67 -14.19 -6.47
N PHE A 232 2.98 -15.30 -6.53
CA PHE A 232 2.28 -15.68 -7.75
C PHE A 232 1.21 -14.67 -8.15
N SER A 233 0.57 -13.99 -7.21
CA SER A 233 -0.38 -12.90 -7.49
C SER A 233 0.29 -11.74 -8.24
N ALA A 234 1.47 -11.32 -7.83
CA ALA A 234 2.21 -10.26 -8.51
C ALA A 234 2.70 -10.68 -9.91
N ARG A 235 3.18 -11.93 -10.04
CA ARG A 235 3.58 -12.50 -11.35
C ARG A 235 2.39 -12.57 -12.30
N VAL A 236 1.24 -13.03 -11.81
CA VAL A 236 -0.01 -13.05 -12.57
C VAL A 236 -0.43 -11.65 -12.98
N HIS A 237 -0.43 -10.70 -12.04
CA HIS A 237 -0.77 -9.30 -12.30
C HIS A 237 0.14 -8.69 -13.38
N GLN A 238 1.46 -8.88 -13.28
CA GLN A 238 2.43 -8.41 -14.27
C GLN A 238 2.19 -9.03 -15.64
N ARG A 239 1.90 -10.34 -15.68
CA ARG A 239 1.65 -11.06 -16.93
C ARG A 239 0.37 -10.59 -17.63
N LEU A 240 -0.69 -10.33 -16.85
CA LEU A 240 -1.93 -9.76 -17.39
C LEU A 240 -1.76 -8.34 -17.90
N ARG A 241 -0.97 -7.50 -17.22
CA ARG A 241 -0.68 -6.13 -17.70
C ARG A 241 0.22 -6.09 -18.96
N ALA A 242 1.02 -7.12 -19.17
CA ALA A 242 1.94 -7.18 -20.31
C ALA A 242 1.26 -7.58 -21.63
N CYS A 243 0.00 -8.04 -21.59
CA CYS A 243 -0.77 -8.41 -22.78
C CYS A 243 -2.14 -7.74 -22.77
N GLY A 244 -2.72 -7.51 -23.95
CA GLY A 244 -4.08 -7.01 -24.08
C GLY A 244 -5.10 -7.99 -23.51
N TYR A 245 -6.26 -7.50 -23.14
CA TYR A 245 -7.33 -8.30 -22.52
C TYR A 245 -7.69 -9.57 -23.30
N ASP A 246 -7.76 -9.48 -24.63
CA ASP A 246 -8.09 -10.60 -25.52
C ASP A 246 -7.06 -11.74 -25.48
N HIS A 247 -5.85 -11.46 -24.99
CA HIS A 247 -4.74 -12.39 -24.89
C HIS A 247 -4.42 -12.78 -23.44
N TRP A 248 -5.33 -12.53 -22.51
CA TRP A 248 -5.12 -12.92 -21.13
C TRP A 248 -5.07 -14.43 -20.98
N PRO A 249 -3.95 -14.99 -20.49
CA PRO A 249 -3.80 -16.43 -20.32
C PRO A 249 -4.81 -16.97 -19.31
N THR A 250 -5.22 -18.22 -19.46
CA THR A 250 -5.99 -18.92 -18.42
C THR A 250 -5.11 -19.25 -17.23
N LEU A 251 -5.72 -19.67 -16.10
CA LEU A 251 -4.95 -20.05 -14.92
C LEU A 251 -4.09 -21.31 -15.20
N GLU A 252 -4.58 -22.20 -16.06
CA GLU A 252 -3.87 -23.39 -16.54
C GLU A 252 -2.63 -22.99 -17.36
N GLN A 253 -2.77 -22.05 -18.27
CA GLN A 253 -1.64 -21.52 -19.07
C GLN A 253 -0.59 -20.84 -18.18
N LEU A 254 -1.03 -20.06 -17.18
CA LEU A 254 -0.11 -19.45 -16.21
C LEU A 254 0.61 -20.50 -15.37
N ALA A 255 -0.06 -21.58 -14.98
CA ALA A 255 0.59 -22.67 -14.25
C ALA A 255 1.70 -23.30 -15.07
N LEU A 256 1.47 -23.52 -16.38
CA LEU A 256 2.49 -24.00 -17.32
C LEU A 256 3.63 -22.97 -17.50
N GLU A 257 3.31 -21.69 -17.72
CA GLU A 257 4.32 -20.62 -17.84
C GLU A 257 5.21 -20.50 -16.58
N PHE A 258 4.66 -20.80 -15.42
CA PHE A 258 5.38 -20.71 -14.14
C PHE A 258 6.03 -22.02 -13.72
N ASP A 259 5.91 -23.07 -14.53
CA ASP A 259 6.43 -24.43 -14.26
C ASP A 259 5.97 -25.00 -12.92
N ILE A 260 4.64 -24.92 -12.66
CA ILE A 260 4.03 -25.47 -11.45
C ILE A 260 2.68 -26.12 -11.76
N HIS A 261 2.22 -27.02 -10.90
CA HIS A 261 0.89 -27.59 -11.00
C HIS A 261 -0.20 -26.53 -10.75
N LEU A 262 -1.30 -26.60 -11.52
CA LEU A 262 -2.47 -25.73 -11.37
C LEU A 262 -3.00 -25.66 -9.92
N ALA A 263 -3.07 -26.81 -9.24
CA ALA A 263 -3.51 -26.86 -7.85
C ALA A 263 -2.55 -26.13 -6.90
N SER A 264 -1.25 -26.12 -7.22
CA SER A 264 -0.25 -25.39 -6.44
C SER A 264 -0.36 -23.89 -6.68
N LEU A 265 -0.59 -23.45 -7.92
CA LEU A 265 -0.84 -22.04 -8.24
C LEU A 265 -2.10 -21.52 -7.53
N ARG A 266 -3.22 -22.27 -7.59
CA ARG A 266 -4.45 -21.90 -6.87
C ARG A 266 -4.22 -21.76 -5.37
N ARG A 267 -3.55 -22.72 -4.73
CA ARG A 267 -3.24 -22.67 -3.29
C ARG A 267 -2.29 -21.51 -2.95
N ALA A 268 -1.33 -21.22 -3.82
CA ALA A 268 -0.42 -20.10 -3.63
C ALA A 268 -1.18 -18.76 -3.69
N LEU A 269 -2.02 -18.55 -4.72
CA LEU A 269 -2.86 -17.36 -4.82
C LEU A 269 -3.80 -17.21 -3.61
N GLN A 270 -4.45 -18.29 -3.18
CA GLN A 270 -5.31 -18.27 -1.99
C GLN A 270 -4.55 -17.91 -0.71
N ARG A 271 -3.32 -18.44 -0.51
CA ARG A 271 -2.46 -18.05 0.62
C ARG A 271 -2.04 -16.58 0.57
N GLU A 272 -1.90 -16.03 -0.64
CA GLU A 272 -1.63 -14.61 -0.86
C GLU A 272 -2.91 -13.74 -0.76
N GLY A 273 -4.08 -14.37 -0.57
CA GLY A 273 -5.37 -13.68 -0.40
C GLY A 273 -6.05 -13.32 -1.70
N PHE A 274 -5.70 -13.96 -2.82
CA PHE A 274 -6.29 -13.70 -4.14
C PHE A 274 -6.93 -14.94 -4.77
N SER A 275 -7.99 -14.72 -5.51
CA SER A 275 -8.38 -15.59 -6.62
C SER A 275 -7.83 -15.01 -7.94
N TYR A 276 -7.74 -15.84 -8.95
CA TYR A 276 -7.34 -15.38 -10.28
C TYR A 276 -8.33 -14.35 -10.86
N GLN A 277 -9.62 -14.50 -10.56
CA GLN A 277 -10.65 -13.56 -10.99
C GLN A 277 -10.48 -12.18 -10.33
N GLU A 278 -10.18 -12.14 -9.02
CA GLU A 278 -9.91 -10.88 -8.33
C GLU A 278 -8.71 -10.14 -8.94
N ILE A 279 -7.63 -10.87 -9.28
CA ILE A 279 -6.47 -10.26 -9.95
C ILE A 279 -6.86 -9.69 -11.33
N LYS A 280 -7.66 -10.43 -12.12
CA LYS A 280 -8.15 -9.92 -13.41
C LYS A 280 -8.96 -8.64 -13.23
N ASP A 281 -9.83 -8.61 -12.23
CA ASP A 281 -10.67 -7.44 -11.97
C ASP A 281 -9.86 -6.24 -11.46
N GLU A 282 -8.80 -6.47 -10.69
CA GLU A 282 -7.84 -5.42 -10.29
C GLU A 282 -7.10 -4.85 -11.50
N VAL A 283 -6.56 -5.71 -12.38
CA VAL A 283 -5.85 -5.26 -13.59
C VAL A 283 -6.78 -4.49 -14.52
N ARG A 284 -8.00 -5.00 -14.72
CA ARG A 284 -9.03 -4.34 -15.54
C ARG A 284 -9.34 -2.94 -15.03
N ARG A 285 -9.54 -2.80 -13.71
CA ARG A 285 -9.76 -1.50 -13.07
C ARG A 285 -8.58 -0.55 -13.24
N ALA A 286 -7.37 -1.03 -12.99
CA ALA A 286 -6.16 -0.23 -13.11
C ALA A 286 -5.97 0.33 -14.53
N ILE A 287 -6.18 -0.50 -15.55
CA ILE A 287 -6.13 -0.07 -16.96
C ILE A 287 -7.22 0.97 -17.25
N ALA A 288 -8.45 0.74 -16.81
CA ALA A 288 -9.55 1.68 -17.01
C ALA A 288 -9.25 3.06 -16.41
N PHE A 289 -8.72 3.10 -15.19
CA PHE A 289 -8.35 4.37 -14.53
C PHE A 289 -7.20 5.07 -15.25
N GLU A 290 -6.17 4.32 -15.63
CA GLU A 290 -5.03 4.85 -16.38
C GLU A 290 -5.50 5.50 -17.69
N ARG A 291 -6.32 4.80 -18.48
CA ARG A 291 -6.84 5.30 -19.76
C ARG A 291 -7.75 6.50 -19.59
N LEU A 292 -8.62 6.51 -18.59
CA LEU A 292 -9.50 7.65 -18.33
C LEU A 292 -8.74 8.92 -17.93
N ARG A 293 -7.58 8.78 -17.27
CA ARG A 293 -6.74 9.92 -16.85
C ARG A 293 -5.80 10.42 -17.94
N SER A 294 -5.18 9.50 -18.67
CA SER A 294 -4.02 9.81 -19.53
C SER A 294 -4.30 9.72 -21.03
N SER A 295 -5.49 9.29 -21.46
CA SER A 295 -5.79 9.14 -22.88
C SER A 295 -7.03 9.92 -23.33
N THR A 296 -7.06 10.25 -24.62
CA THR A 296 -8.22 10.84 -25.32
C THR A 296 -9.18 9.78 -25.88
N MET A 297 -8.95 8.50 -25.61
CA MET A 297 -9.79 7.38 -26.07
C MET A 297 -11.24 7.59 -25.66
N SER A 298 -12.19 7.15 -26.49
CA SER A 298 -13.59 7.18 -26.12
C SER A 298 -13.86 6.22 -24.92
N ILE A 299 -14.90 6.50 -24.15
CA ILE A 299 -15.28 5.61 -23.03
C ILE A 299 -15.66 4.21 -23.55
N ALA A 300 -16.21 4.14 -24.76
CA ALA A 300 -16.56 2.88 -25.42
C ALA A 300 -15.28 2.05 -25.77
N ASP A 301 -14.26 2.70 -26.32
CA ASP A 301 -12.99 2.04 -26.63
C ASP A 301 -12.28 1.55 -25.38
N ILE A 302 -12.29 2.35 -24.31
CA ILE A 302 -11.75 1.94 -23.01
C ILE A 302 -12.53 0.72 -22.47
N ALA A 303 -13.85 0.74 -22.56
CA ALA A 303 -14.67 -0.40 -22.15
C ALA A 303 -14.28 -1.67 -22.90
N GLN A 304 -14.06 -1.58 -24.20
CA GLN A 304 -13.59 -2.70 -25.03
C GLN A 304 -12.18 -3.14 -24.65
N GLU A 305 -11.23 -2.21 -24.49
CA GLU A 305 -9.84 -2.51 -24.10
C GLU A 305 -9.76 -3.26 -22.77
N VAL A 306 -10.68 -2.99 -21.83
CA VAL A 306 -10.74 -3.69 -20.55
C VAL A 306 -11.72 -4.88 -20.54
N GLY A 307 -12.20 -5.30 -21.69
CA GLY A 307 -12.95 -6.55 -21.89
C GLY A 307 -14.44 -6.48 -21.56
N PHE A 308 -15.05 -5.32 -21.65
CA PHE A 308 -16.52 -5.19 -21.62
C PHE A 308 -17.07 -5.17 -23.04
N ARG A 309 -17.92 -6.13 -23.37
CA ARG A 309 -18.60 -6.16 -24.68
C ARG A 309 -19.55 -4.98 -24.88
N GLU A 310 -20.19 -4.55 -23.78
CA GLU A 310 -21.17 -3.47 -23.77
C GLU A 310 -20.69 -2.29 -22.93
N PRO A 311 -20.61 -1.06 -23.50
CA PRO A 311 -20.24 0.13 -22.76
C PRO A 311 -21.11 0.38 -21.53
N SER A 312 -22.39 0.02 -21.59
CA SER A 312 -23.33 0.12 -20.46
C SER A 312 -22.95 -0.75 -19.28
N ALA A 313 -22.38 -1.95 -19.53
CA ALA A 313 -21.86 -2.83 -18.49
C ALA A 313 -20.62 -2.23 -17.83
N PHE A 314 -19.72 -1.64 -18.62
CA PHE A 314 -18.57 -0.88 -18.09
C PHE A 314 -19.02 0.30 -17.23
N HIS A 315 -19.99 1.10 -17.68
CA HIS A 315 -20.51 2.23 -16.89
C HIS A 315 -21.03 1.78 -15.53
N ARG A 316 -21.81 0.68 -15.48
CA ARG A 316 -22.31 0.12 -14.20
C ARG A 316 -21.18 -0.38 -13.31
N ALA A 317 -20.24 -1.14 -13.87
CA ALA A 317 -19.09 -1.64 -13.13
C ALA A 317 -18.23 -0.49 -12.60
N PHE A 318 -17.93 0.51 -13.42
CA PHE A 318 -17.14 1.66 -13.05
C PHE A 318 -17.81 2.48 -11.93
N LYS A 319 -19.12 2.72 -12.05
CA LYS A 319 -19.89 3.37 -10.98
C LYS A 319 -19.92 2.55 -9.69
N GLN A 320 -19.96 1.23 -9.79
CA GLN A 320 -19.84 0.36 -8.61
C GLN A 320 -18.44 0.46 -7.98
N TRP A 321 -17.38 0.60 -8.77
CA TRP A 321 -16.01 0.74 -8.28
C TRP A 321 -15.74 2.10 -7.63
N THR A 322 -16.29 3.18 -8.20
CA THR A 322 -15.90 4.57 -7.86
C THR A 322 -17.00 5.41 -7.23
N GLY A 323 -18.25 5.00 -7.39
CA GLY A 323 -19.43 5.81 -7.02
C GLY A 323 -19.86 6.82 -8.08
N GLU A 324 -19.10 7.03 -9.16
CA GLU A 324 -19.36 8.00 -10.21
C GLU A 324 -19.26 7.40 -11.63
N SER A 325 -19.67 8.16 -12.64
CA SER A 325 -19.57 7.71 -14.03
C SER A 325 -18.14 7.86 -14.58
N PRO A 326 -17.73 7.04 -15.58
CA PRO A 326 -16.44 7.21 -16.25
C PRO A 326 -16.21 8.61 -16.83
N GLY A 327 -17.29 9.24 -17.34
CA GLY A 327 -17.25 10.60 -17.90
C GLY A 327 -16.99 11.65 -16.83
N SER A 328 -17.68 11.59 -15.69
CA SER A 328 -17.45 12.49 -14.56
C SER A 328 -16.04 12.35 -14.00
N PHE A 329 -15.55 11.11 -13.91
CA PHE A 329 -14.18 10.82 -13.47
C PHE A 329 -13.13 11.46 -14.39
N ARG A 330 -13.29 11.35 -15.71
CA ARG A 330 -12.40 11.97 -16.70
C ARG A 330 -12.36 13.48 -16.60
N LEU A 331 -13.53 14.13 -16.52
CA LEU A 331 -13.64 15.59 -16.43
C LEU A 331 -12.92 16.14 -15.19
N ARG A 332 -13.06 15.47 -14.06
CA ARG A 332 -12.36 15.85 -12.82
C ARG A 332 -10.83 15.74 -12.94
N GLY A 333 -10.33 14.65 -13.57
CA GLY A 333 -8.91 14.47 -13.83
C GLY A 333 -8.32 15.54 -14.77
N SER A 334 -9.12 16.06 -15.71
CA SER A 334 -8.70 17.12 -16.64
C SER A 334 -8.67 18.51 -15.99
N GLN A 335 -9.46 18.75 -14.95
CA GLN A 335 -9.50 20.05 -14.25
C GLN A 335 -8.33 20.21 -13.25
N GLY A 336 -7.75 19.12 -12.74
CA GLY A 336 -6.57 19.15 -11.87
C GLY A 336 -5.25 19.45 -12.59
N SER A 337 -5.24 19.36 -13.93
CA SER A 337 -4.03 19.62 -14.77
C SER A 337 -3.99 21.04 -15.37
N ALA A 338 -4.96 21.88 -15.08
CA ALA A 338 -5.15 23.20 -15.72
C ALA A 338 -5.07 24.38 -14.74
N GLN A 339 -4.23 24.29 -13.70
CA GLN A 339 -3.81 25.49 -12.96
C GLN A 339 -2.31 25.72 -13.17
N PRO A 340 -1.95 26.92 -13.66
CA PRO A 340 -0.55 27.29 -13.98
C PRO A 340 0.32 27.42 -12.75
#